data_4c91194b45f4bfdc04e5e057257a63ed
#
_entry.id   4c91194b45f4bfdc04e5e057257a63ed
#
_cell.length_a   1.000
_cell.length_b   1.000
_cell.length_c   1.000
_cell.angle_alpha   90.00
_cell.angle_beta   90.00
_cell.angle_gamma   90.00
#
_symmetry.space_group_name_H-M   'P 1'
#
loop_
_entity.id
_entity.type
_entity.pdbx_description
1 polymer ?
#
loop_
_entity_poly.entity_id
_entity_poly.type
_entity_poly.pdbx_seq_one_letter_code
_entity_poly.pdbx_strand_id
1 'polypeptide(L)'
;TEEALQDINTASELADLIELRLDYINNIKVSDIETLIKAKARPVIATCRPKREGGRFTGSEDKRVALLERATDSGAEYVDIEHDVERSLINKFRKKAGTKIIVSYHNFSETPADAELKEIHQKLAGTGADVVKIVAFARNITDNLRIFSFLEGVRTPTIAFCMGELGQISRILAPKYGSFLSFASLEKGKESAPGQLSAKELLNVYNFRRINRATDIYGLIGNPVAHSMGPLLHNTCLREEGLNAVYLPFKVEDLPSFINGFKTLNVRGYSVTIPHKVTIMGLLDKLDPLVESIGAVNTVVNRDGKLVGYNTDSTAAVKVIEDGLAKDGDTLHGKKVTIVGAGGAARAVAFGLKQKGAGITIVNRTESRAETLAGDLKCQYKKFGELDKLNTAILINCTSIGMHPNIDDIPVPANVLRPGMLVFDAVYNPPETRLLREAAVRGCRTLDGVKMFVLQAAQQFELWTGRPAPLEHLERIVRTKLAGTQ
;
A
#
# COMPACT_ATOMS: atom_id res chain seq x y z
N THR A 1 18.52 -15.73 23.38
CA THR A 1 18.67 -17.01 22.62
C THR A 1 17.34 -17.74 22.53
N GLU A 2 16.55 -17.86 23.62
CA GLU A 2 15.27 -18.56 23.63
C GLU A 2 14.23 -17.93 22.69
N GLU A 3 14.07 -16.59 22.74
CA GLU A 3 13.21 -15.86 21.78
C GLU A 3 13.63 -16.10 20.33
N ALA A 4 14.95 -16.12 20.04
CA ALA A 4 15.43 -16.38 18.69
C ALA A 4 15.11 -17.80 18.21
N LEU A 5 15.06 -18.79 19.10
CA LEU A 5 14.62 -20.16 18.76
C LEU A 5 13.12 -20.21 18.40
N GLN A 6 12.29 -19.48 19.15
CA GLN A 6 10.86 -19.35 18.84
C GLN A 6 10.65 -18.64 17.49
N ASP A 7 11.38 -17.54 17.25
CA ASP A 7 11.34 -16.81 16.00
C ASP A 7 11.79 -17.67 14.79
N ILE A 8 12.82 -18.52 14.93
CA ILE A 8 13.26 -19.47 13.89
C ILE A 8 12.14 -20.46 13.55
N ASN A 9 11.46 -21.01 14.56
CA ASN A 9 10.35 -21.94 14.33
C ASN A 9 9.21 -21.26 13.56
N THR A 10 8.78 -20.08 14.01
CA THR A 10 7.72 -19.31 13.34
C THR A 10 8.12 -18.91 11.92
N ALA A 11 9.36 -18.44 11.72
CA ALA A 11 9.88 -18.07 10.40
C ALA A 11 9.94 -19.28 9.44
N SER A 12 10.22 -20.47 9.94
CA SER A 12 10.32 -21.70 9.14
C SER A 12 9.01 -22.08 8.44
N GLU A 13 7.87 -21.67 8.98
CA GLU A 13 6.55 -21.89 8.36
C GLU A 13 6.25 -20.88 7.24
N LEU A 14 6.83 -19.68 7.31
CA LEU A 14 6.51 -18.56 6.43
C LEU A 14 7.54 -18.33 5.32
N ALA A 15 8.83 -18.56 5.62
CA ALA A 15 9.94 -18.18 4.76
C ALA A 15 10.58 -19.41 4.07
N ASP A 16 11.22 -19.15 2.92
CA ASP A 16 12.01 -20.14 2.20
C ASP A 16 13.49 -20.10 2.66
N LEU A 17 13.90 -18.97 3.27
CA LEU A 17 15.23 -18.69 3.78
C LEU A 17 15.09 -17.76 5.00
N ILE A 18 15.85 -18.01 6.07
CA ILE A 18 15.80 -17.23 7.32
C ILE A 18 17.06 -16.40 7.45
N GLU A 19 16.95 -15.08 7.62
CA GLU A 19 18.09 -14.26 8.04
C GLU A 19 18.17 -14.22 9.57
N LEU A 20 19.25 -14.78 10.10
CA LEU A 20 19.55 -14.76 11.53
C LEU A 20 20.42 -13.53 11.85
N ARG A 21 19.80 -12.50 12.42
CA ARG A 21 20.42 -11.23 12.80
C ARG A 21 21.13 -11.35 14.14
N LEU A 22 22.39 -11.79 14.13
CA LEU A 22 23.21 -11.97 15.33
C LEU A 22 23.40 -10.68 16.13
N ASP A 23 23.38 -9.53 15.45
CA ASP A 23 23.51 -8.20 16.06
C ASP A 23 22.27 -7.75 16.84
N TYR A 24 21.13 -8.44 16.71
CA TYR A 24 19.91 -8.19 17.49
C TYR A 24 19.84 -9.05 18.77
N ILE A 25 20.71 -10.05 18.90
CA ILE A 25 20.73 -10.94 20.07
C ILE A 25 21.65 -10.36 21.14
N ASN A 26 21.08 -9.92 22.23
CA ASN A 26 21.84 -9.34 23.35
C ASN A 26 22.82 -10.37 23.95
N ASN A 27 24.06 -9.95 24.15
CA ASN A 27 25.13 -10.75 24.77
C ASN A 27 25.37 -12.12 24.12
N ILE A 28 25.15 -12.23 22.79
CA ILE A 28 25.35 -13.47 22.05
C ILE A 28 26.74 -14.04 22.28
N LYS A 29 26.81 -15.33 22.62
CA LYS A 29 28.05 -16.09 22.75
C LYS A 29 28.29 -16.95 21.52
N VAL A 30 29.53 -17.28 21.23
CA VAL A 30 29.89 -18.17 20.13
C VAL A 30 29.22 -19.54 20.26
N SER A 31 29.04 -20.04 21.51
CA SER A 31 28.32 -21.30 21.79
C SER A 31 26.84 -21.28 21.43
N ASP A 32 26.18 -20.10 21.51
CA ASP A 32 24.74 -20.01 21.22
C ASP A 32 24.45 -20.20 19.74
N ILE A 33 25.38 -19.80 18.88
CA ILE A 33 25.24 -19.83 17.41
C ILE A 33 24.99 -21.27 16.91
N GLU A 34 25.73 -22.24 17.44
CA GLU A 34 25.56 -23.64 17.04
C GLU A 34 24.15 -24.14 17.35
N THR A 35 23.62 -23.77 18.52
CA THR A 35 22.26 -24.13 18.92
C THR A 35 21.23 -23.51 17.98
N LEU A 36 21.38 -22.22 17.64
CA LEU A 36 20.47 -21.50 16.74
C LEU A 36 20.52 -22.07 15.31
N ILE A 37 21.70 -22.35 14.78
CA ILE A 37 21.85 -22.90 13.44
C ILE A 37 21.32 -24.35 13.37
N LYS A 38 21.54 -25.18 14.40
CA LYS A 38 21.00 -26.56 14.44
C LYS A 38 19.47 -26.61 14.57
N ALA A 39 18.85 -25.58 15.12
CA ALA A 39 17.39 -25.49 15.25
C ALA A 39 16.68 -25.12 13.93
N LYS A 40 17.42 -24.82 12.86
CA LYS A 40 16.85 -24.40 11.58
C LYS A 40 16.10 -25.53 10.88
N ALA A 41 14.91 -25.24 10.37
CA ALA A 41 14.17 -26.08 9.43
C ALA A 41 14.23 -25.54 7.97
N ARG A 42 14.86 -24.39 7.78
CA ARG A 42 15.08 -23.72 6.50
C ARG A 42 16.54 -23.28 6.39
N PRO A 43 17.07 -23.06 5.18
CA PRO A 43 18.39 -22.46 5.00
C PRO A 43 18.51 -21.13 5.72
N VAL A 44 19.72 -20.80 6.21
CA VAL A 44 19.97 -19.61 7.03
C VAL A 44 21.02 -18.70 6.39
N ILE A 45 20.76 -17.41 6.40
CA ILE A 45 21.73 -16.33 6.22
C ILE A 45 22.19 -15.88 7.61
N ALA A 46 23.47 -16.05 7.92
CA ALA A 46 24.05 -15.47 9.13
C ALA A 46 24.49 -14.01 8.86
N THR A 47 23.89 -13.07 9.57
CA THR A 47 24.20 -11.64 9.47
C THR A 47 24.55 -11.08 10.84
N CYS A 48 25.70 -10.38 10.97
CA CYS A 48 26.09 -9.64 12.14
C CYS A 48 26.42 -8.20 11.73
N ARG A 49 25.37 -7.38 11.56
CA ARG A 49 25.47 -6.04 10.96
C ARG A 49 26.06 -5.03 11.94
N PRO A 50 27.20 -4.35 11.60
CA PRO A 50 27.78 -3.32 12.42
C PRO A 50 26.98 -2.01 12.34
N LYS A 51 27.15 -1.13 13.34
CA LYS A 51 26.42 0.15 13.40
C LYS A 51 26.64 1.04 12.18
N ARG A 52 27.85 1.05 11.59
CA ARG A 52 28.18 1.84 10.39
C ARG A 52 27.33 1.47 9.17
N GLU A 53 26.80 0.25 9.14
CA GLU A 53 25.91 -0.29 8.10
C GLU A 53 24.47 -0.49 8.62
N GLY A 54 24.05 0.35 9.59
CA GLY A 54 22.67 0.37 10.11
C GLY A 54 22.29 -0.80 11.01
N GLY A 55 23.26 -1.60 11.48
CA GLY A 55 23.03 -2.69 12.43
C GLY A 55 23.14 -2.27 13.90
N ARG A 56 23.12 -3.25 14.80
CA ARG A 56 23.20 -3.06 16.24
C ARG A 56 24.51 -3.56 16.88
N PHE A 57 25.39 -4.21 16.11
CA PHE A 57 26.64 -4.72 16.64
C PHE A 57 27.61 -3.61 17.02
N THR A 58 28.13 -3.66 18.27
CA THR A 58 29.06 -2.66 18.85
C THR A 58 30.39 -3.26 19.31
N GLY A 59 30.59 -4.56 19.10
CA GLY A 59 31.85 -5.24 19.47
C GLY A 59 32.98 -4.94 18.48
N SER A 60 34.17 -5.52 18.75
CA SER A 60 35.30 -5.46 17.83
C SER A 60 35.03 -6.25 16.55
N GLU A 61 35.73 -5.89 15.47
CA GLU A 61 35.60 -6.60 14.19
C GLU A 61 36.01 -8.07 14.32
N ASP A 62 37.06 -8.39 15.08
CA ASP A 62 37.43 -9.80 15.37
C ASP A 62 36.33 -10.60 16.02
N LYS A 63 35.62 -10.01 16.99
CA LYS A 63 34.49 -10.66 17.64
C LYS A 63 33.34 -10.89 16.65
N ARG A 64 33.05 -9.89 15.80
CA ARG A 64 32.06 -10.01 14.74
C ARG A 64 32.36 -11.14 13.76
N VAL A 65 33.60 -11.19 13.30
CA VAL A 65 34.10 -12.23 12.40
C VAL A 65 34.02 -13.61 13.04
N ALA A 66 34.42 -13.74 14.32
CA ALA A 66 34.34 -15.02 15.05
C ALA A 66 32.88 -15.55 15.15
N LEU A 67 31.89 -14.64 15.33
CA LEU A 67 30.48 -15.02 15.33
C LEU A 67 30.04 -15.55 13.95
N LEU A 68 30.41 -14.86 12.87
CA LEU A 68 30.08 -15.29 11.50
C LEU A 68 30.80 -16.60 11.12
N GLU A 69 32.07 -16.79 11.53
CA GLU A 69 32.80 -18.02 11.34
C GLU A 69 32.13 -19.20 12.05
N ARG A 70 31.71 -19.01 13.31
CA ARG A 70 31.00 -20.05 14.03
C ARG A 70 29.67 -20.40 13.35
N ALA A 71 28.96 -19.41 12.81
CA ALA A 71 27.72 -19.68 12.07
C ALA A 71 27.99 -20.53 10.81
N THR A 72 29.03 -20.22 10.05
CA THR A 72 29.42 -21.01 8.87
C THR A 72 29.88 -22.43 9.25
N ASP A 73 30.68 -22.56 10.31
CA ASP A 73 31.15 -23.87 10.81
C ASP A 73 29.99 -24.72 11.37
N SER A 74 28.93 -24.07 11.81
CA SER A 74 27.72 -24.73 12.29
C SER A 74 26.72 -25.06 11.16
N GLY A 75 27.02 -24.68 9.90
CA GLY A 75 26.26 -25.04 8.72
C GLY A 75 25.27 -23.98 8.24
N ALA A 76 25.53 -22.69 8.45
CA ALA A 76 24.80 -21.63 7.76
C ALA A 76 25.06 -21.68 6.25
N GLU A 77 24.03 -21.65 5.44
CA GLU A 77 24.14 -21.73 3.97
C GLU A 77 24.63 -20.43 3.34
N TYR A 78 24.39 -19.31 4.01
CA TYR A 78 24.88 -17.99 3.57
C TYR A 78 25.46 -17.21 4.74
N VAL A 79 26.45 -16.39 4.43
CA VAL A 79 26.98 -15.35 5.32
C VAL A 79 26.89 -14.00 4.61
N ASP A 80 26.33 -12.99 5.29
CA ASP A 80 26.24 -11.61 4.77
C ASP A 80 27.38 -10.77 5.35
N ILE A 81 28.24 -10.27 4.46
CA ILE A 81 29.45 -9.49 4.77
C ILE A 81 29.38 -8.15 4.08
N GLU A 82 29.76 -7.09 4.79
CA GLU A 82 29.76 -5.73 4.25
C GLU A 82 30.85 -5.51 3.20
N HIS A 83 30.61 -4.61 2.27
CA HIS A 83 31.49 -4.30 1.15
C HIS A 83 32.85 -3.65 1.55
N ASP A 84 32.91 -3.07 2.74
CA ASP A 84 34.05 -2.31 3.28
C ASP A 84 35.05 -3.17 4.08
N VAL A 85 34.80 -4.48 4.19
CA VAL A 85 35.71 -5.40 4.86
C VAL A 85 36.90 -5.77 3.97
N GLU A 86 38.01 -6.18 4.60
CA GLU A 86 39.17 -6.63 3.88
C GLU A 86 38.90 -7.85 2.98
N ARG A 87 39.46 -7.83 1.78
CA ARG A 87 39.36 -8.93 0.83
C ARG A 87 39.87 -10.25 1.38
N SER A 88 40.84 -10.21 2.29
CA SER A 88 41.37 -11.36 3.03
C SER A 88 40.28 -12.10 3.79
N LEU A 89 39.35 -11.38 4.42
CA LEU A 89 38.20 -11.93 5.15
C LEU A 89 37.21 -12.63 4.22
N ILE A 90 36.85 -11.99 3.10
CA ILE A 90 35.98 -12.61 2.09
C ILE A 90 36.60 -13.93 1.60
N ASN A 91 37.91 -13.93 1.30
CA ASN A 91 38.63 -15.13 0.85
C ASN A 91 38.67 -16.24 1.92
N LYS A 92 38.66 -15.87 3.21
CA LYS A 92 38.59 -16.82 4.33
C LYS A 92 37.27 -17.59 4.33
N PHE A 93 36.13 -16.86 4.16
CA PHE A 93 34.80 -17.49 4.08
C PHE A 93 34.64 -18.34 2.81
N ARG A 94 35.19 -17.89 1.66
CA ARG A 94 35.16 -18.67 0.40
C ARG A 94 35.80 -20.07 0.50
N LYS A 95 36.74 -20.26 1.39
CA LYS A 95 37.40 -21.56 1.61
C LYS A 95 36.53 -22.52 2.44
N LYS A 96 35.44 -22.02 3.05
CA LYS A 96 34.53 -22.88 3.84
C LYS A 96 33.53 -23.56 2.93
N ALA A 97 33.60 -24.89 2.88
CA ALA A 97 32.70 -25.69 2.04
C ALA A 97 31.25 -25.54 2.49
N GLY A 98 30.34 -25.40 1.53
CA GLY A 98 28.89 -25.39 1.77
C GLY A 98 28.28 -24.04 2.13
N THR A 99 29.08 -22.98 2.38
CA THR A 99 28.57 -21.63 2.67
C THR A 99 28.79 -20.71 1.47
N LYS A 100 27.75 -19.98 1.07
CA LYS A 100 27.78 -18.94 0.04
C LYS A 100 27.93 -17.57 0.66
N ILE A 101 28.60 -16.65 -0.04
CA ILE A 101 28.89 -15.31 0.44
C ILE A 101 27.95 -14.30 -0.22
N ILE A 102 27.23 -13.55 0.60
CA ILE A 102 26.54 -12.33 0.21
C ILE A 102 27.44 -11.15 0.54
N VAL A 103 27.82 -10.34 -0.44
CA VAL A 103 28.52 -9.08 -0.18
C VAL A 103 27.54 -7.93 -0.34
N SER A 104 27.38 -7.14 0.74
CA SER A 104 26.30 -6.16 0.88
C SER A 104 26.81 -4.73 0.92
N TYR A 105 26.04 -3.84 0.29
CA TYR A 105 26.18 -2.38 0.31
C TYR A 105 24.84 -1.75 0.69
N HIS A 106 24.85 -0.78 1.61
CA HIS A 106 23.67 -0.06 2.04
C HIS A 106 23.87 1.45 1.88
N ASN A 107 22.94 2.12 1.18
CA ASN A 107 22.85 3.57 1.14
C ASN A 107 21.56 4.00 1.86
N PHE A 108 21.70 4.62 3.02
CA PHE A 108 20.60 5.05 3.86
C PHE A 108 20.05 6.44 3.50
N SER A 109 20.67 7.11 2.54
CA SER A 109 20.33 8.49 2.20
C SER A 109 19.58 8.62 0.88
N GLU A 110 19.90 7.79 -0.12
CA GLU A 110 19.34 7.91 -1.47
C GLU A 110 19.51 6.63 -2.29
N THR A 111 18.91 6.62 -3.46
CA THR A 111 19.16 5.61 -4.51
C THR A 111 20.19 6.16 -5.49
N PRO A 112 21.38 5.55 -5.62
CA PRO A 112 22.42 5.98 -6.53
C PRO A 112 21.95 6.07 -7.99
N ALA A 113 22.66 6.87 -8.79
CA ALA A 113 22.43 6.94 -10.24
C ALA A 113 22.74 5.61 -10.94
N ASP A 114 22.19 5.39 -12.13
CA ASP A 114 22.33 4.13 -12.87
C ASP A 114 23.78 3.72 -13.13
N ALA A 115 24.65 4.68 -13.44
CA ALA A 115 26.08 4.43 -13.64
C ALA A 115 26.76 3.98 -12.34
N GLU A 116 26.45 4.66 -11.25
CA GLU A 116 26.99 4.36 -9.92
C GLU A 116 26.50 3.01 -9.40
N LEU A 117 25.23 2.66 -9.60
CA LEU A 117 24.70 1.31 -9.26
C LEU A 117 25.48 0.22 -9.98
N LYS A 118 25.81 0.43 -11.26
CA LYS A 118 26.63 -0.52 -12.04
C LYS A 118 28.05 -0.62 -11.52
N GLU A 119 28.69 0.49 -11.17
CA GLU A 119 30.04 0.50 -10.59
C GLU A 119 30.09 -0.21 -9.23
N ILE A 120 29.13 0.11 -8.34
CA ILE A 120 28.99 -0.58 -7.05
C ILE A 120 28.83 -2.09 -7.28
N HIS A 121 27.93 -2.50 -8.16
CA HIS A 121 27.70 -3.92 -8.46
C HIS A 121 28.97 -4.60 -9.00
N GLN A 122 29.68 -4.00 -9.93
CA GLN A 122 30.92 -4.53 -10.49
C GLN A 122 31.99 -4.70 -9.41
N LYS A 123 32.14 -3.71 -8.52
CA LYS A 123 33.06 -3.78 -7.39
C LYS A 123 32.71 -4.94 -6.46
N LEU A 124 31.45 -5.10 -6.09
CA LEU A 124 30.99 -6.18 -5.21
C LEU A 124 31.12 -7.56 -5.87
N ALA A 125 30.70 -7.71 -7.10
CA ALA A 125 30.87 -8.94 -7.87
C ALA A 125 32.34 -9.32 -8.04
N GLY A 126 33.23 -8.33 -8.26
CA GLY A 126 34.70 -8.52 -8.35
C GLY A 126 35.36 -9.01 -7.08
N THR A 127 34.67 -9.01 -5.92
CA THR A 127 35.18 -9.65 -4.70
C THR A 127 35.08 -11.17 -4.75
N GLY A 128 34.28 -11.71 -5.68
CA GLY A 128 33.95 -13.13 -5.78
C GLY A 128 32.76 -13.53 -4.91
N ALA A 129 31.88 -12.57 -4.64
CA ALA A 129 30.59 -12.83 -3.99
C ALA A 129 29.74 -13.85 -4.80
N ASP A 130 29.08 -14.77 -4.12
CA ASP A 130 28.08 -15.66 -4.73
C ASP A 130 26.77 -14.89 -5.00
N VAL A 131 26.46 -13.92 -4.14
CA VAL A 131 25.31 -13.02 -4.26
C VAL A 131 25.74 -11.59 -3.93
N VAL A 132 25.41 -10.65 -4.79
CA VAL A 132 25.57 -9.21 -4.52
C VAL A 132 24.29 -8.67 -3.87
N LYS A 133 24.45 -7.83 -2.81
CA LYS A 133 23.32 -7.16 -2.16
C LYS A 133 23.51 -5.66 -2.18
N ILE A 134 22.54 -4.95 -2.80
CA ILE A 134 22.51 -3.49 -2.88
C ILE A 134 21.18 -3.00 -2.34
N VAL A 135 21.23 -2.28 -1.22
CA VAL A 135 20.05 -1.71 -0.58
C VAL A 135 20.17 -0.21 -0.56
N ALA A 136 19.28 0.47 -1.24
CA ALA A 136 19.24 1.92 -1.37
C ALA A 136 18.08 2.53 -0.57
N PHE A 137 17.96 3.85 -0.52
CA PHE A 137 16.83 4.54 0.10
C PHE A 137 16.04 5.31 -0.96
N ALA A 138 14.72 5.10 -1.03
CA ALA A 138 13.85 5.83 -1.94
C ALA A 138 13.47 7.19 -1.34
N ARG A 139 13.95 8.27 -1.95
CA ARG A 139 13.50 9.65 -1.70
C ARG A 139 12.23 9.98 -2.49
N ASN A 140 12.09 9.36 -3.65
CA ASN A 140 10.93 9.44 -4.53
C ASN A 140 10.49 8.04 -4.94
N ILE A 141 9.20 7.90 -5.24
CA ILE A 141 8.68 6.60 -5.69
C ILE A 141 9.30 6.15 -7.01
N THR A 142 9.73 7.10 -7.86
CA THR A 142 10.43 6.83 -9.13
C THR A 142 11.83 6.26 -8.94
N ASP A 143 12.43 6.36 -7.75
CA ASP A 143 13.74 5.74 -7.47
C ASP A 143 13.71 4.22 -7.60
N ASN A 144 12.56 3.60 -7.38
CA ASN A 144 12.39 2.16 -7.59
C ASN A 144 12.60 1.75 -9.05
N LEU A 145 12.32 2.64 -10.01
CA LEU A 145 12.50 2.37 -11.44
C LEU A 145 13.97 2.12 -11.79
N ARG A 146 14.89 2.84 -11.11
CA ARG A 146 16.34 2.61 -11.27
C ARG A 146 16.73 1.20 -10.81
N ILE A 147 16.20 0.76 -9.66
CA ILE A 147 16.45 -0.59 -9.15
C ILE A 147 15.89 -1.66 -10.09
N PHE A 148 14.70 -1.45 -10.66
CA PHE A 148 14.10 -2.38 -11.61
C PHE A 148 14.93 -2.48 -12.88
N SER A 149 15.28 -1.34 -13.50
CA SER A 149 16.14 -1.30 -14.68
C SER A 149 17.53 -1.90 -14.42
N PHE A 150 18.11 -1.64 -13.26
CA PHE A 150 19.38 -2.20 -12.83
C PHE A 150 19.31 -3.73 -12.75
N LEU A 151 18.29 -4.29 -12.09
CA LEU A 151 18.13 -5.74 -11.94
C LEU A 151 17.98 -6.48 -13.28
N GLU A 152 17.32 -5.89 -14.25
CA GLU A 152 17.18 -6.47 -15.60
C GLU A 152 18.51 -6.56 -16.35
N GLY A 153 19.48 -5.71 -16.00
CA GLY A 153 20.79 -5.64 -16.65
C GLY A 153 21.89 -6.51 -16.04
N VAL A 154 21.65 -7.15 -14.87
CA VAL A 154 22.69 -7.92 -14.15
C VAL A 154 22.53 -9.43 -14.34
N ARG A 155 23.66 -10.16 -14.38
CA ARG A 155 23.71 -11.62 -14.52
C ARG A 155 24.08 -12.37 -13.24
N THR A 156 24.91 -11.74 -12.40
CA THR A 156 25.26 -12.27 -11.08
C THR A 156 24.02 -12.29 -10.19
N PRO A 157 23.78 -13.34 -9.40
CA PRO A 157 22.69 -13.34 -8.43
C PRO A 157 22.75 -12.08 -7.57
N THR A 158 21.70 -11.26 -7.65
CA THR A 158 21.71 -9.92 -7.03
C THR A 158 20.43 -9.70 -6.24
N ILE A 159 20.58 -9.22 -5.02
CA ILE A 159 19.49 -8.71 -4.17
C ILE A 159 19.53 -7.19 -4.32
N ALA A 160 18.45 -6.58 -4.83
CA ALA A 160 18.37 -5.13 -4.87
C ALA A 160 16.94 -4.63 -4.62
N PHE A 161 16.81 -3.63 -3.74
CA PHE A 161 15.56 -2.93 -3.44
C PHE A 161 15.83 -1.61 -2.70
N CYS A 162 14.80 -0.79 -2.60
CA CYS A 162 14.83 0.45 -1.83
C CYS A 162 14.24 0.25 -0.42
N MET A 163 14.81 0.96 0.55
CA MET A 163 14.26 1.19 1.89
C MET A 163 13.28 2.37 1.89
N GLY A 164 12.58 2.53 3.02
CA GLY A 164 11.59 3.58 3.22
C GLY A 164 10.21 3.18 2.70
N GLU A 165 9.20 3.97 3.08
CA GLU A 165 7.81 3.75 2.65
C GLU A 165 7.68 3.78 1.12
N LEU A 166 8.37 4.71 0.47
CA LEU A 166 8.39 4.85 -0.99
C LEU A 166 9.11 3.69 -1.70
N GLY A 167 10.02 3.00 -0.99
CA GLY A 167 10.76 1.84 -1.50
C GLY A 167 10.01 0.51 -1.44
N GLN A 168 8.86 0.45 -0.78
CA GLN A 168 8.11 -0.77 -0.49
C GLN A 168 7.77 -1.58 -1.74
N ILE A 169 7.44 -0.91 -2.85
CA ILE A 169 7.08 -1.57 -4.10
C ILE A 169 8.23 -2.38 -4.71
N SER A 170 9.49 -1.98 -4.50
CA SER A 170 10.64 -2.74 -5.00
C SER A 170 10.84 -4.05 -4.24
N ARG A 171 10.44 -4.11 -2.96
CA ARG A 171 10.45 -5.35 -2.18
C ARG A 171 9.36 -6.32 -2.65
N ILE A 172 8.17 -5.81 -2.95
CA ILE A 172 7.05 -6.64 -3.43
C ILE A 172 7.33 -7.14 -4.85
N LEU A 173 7.82 -6.28 -5.73
CA LEU A 173 8.10 -6.61 -7.13
C LEU A 173 9.46 -7.29 -7.35
N ALA A 174 10.23 -7.56 -6.29
CA ALA A 174 11.54 -8.20 -6.38
C ALA A 174 11.57 -9.44 -7.31
N PRO A 175 10.61 -10.39 -7.23
CA PRO A 175 10.61 -11.56 -8.12
C PRO A 175 10.36 -11.19 -9.60
N LYS A 176 9.55 -10.14 -9.86
CA LYS A 176 9.25 -9.71 -11.23
C LYS A 176 10.51 -9.22 -11.96
N TYR A 177 11.38 -8.50 -11.25
CA TYR A 177 12.59 -7.92 -11.82
C TYR A 177 13.84 -8.75 -11.61
N GLY A 178 13.71 -9.97 -11.04
CA GLY A 178 14.79 -10.93 -10.94
C GLY A 178 15.74 -10.70 -9.77
N SER A 179 15.32 -10.00 -8.72
CA SER A 179 16.06 -9.99 -7.45
C SER A 179 16.15 -11.41 -6.89
N PHE A 180 17.31 -11.81 -6.41
CA PHE A 180 17.56 -13.16 -5.88
C PHE A 180 16.63 -13.52 -4.72
N LEU A 181 16.32 -12.56 -3.85
CA LEU A 181 15.30 -12.67 -2.80
C LEU A 181 14.77 -11.30 -2.38
N SER A 182 13.76 -11.28 -1.51
CA SER A 182 13.31 -10.10 -0.78
C SER A 182 13.25 -10.42 0.71
N PHE A 183 13.36 -9.38 1.55
CA PHE A 183 13.35 -9.50 3.01
C PHE A 183 12.01 -9.04 3.58
N ALA A 184 11.47 -9.83 4.50
CA ALA A 184 10.28 -9.52 5.28
C ALA A 184 10.61 -9.56 6.78
N SER A 185 9.87 -8.80 7.58
CA SER A 185 9.89 -8.99 9.04
C SER A 185 9.03 -10.19 9.42
N LEU A 186 9.34 -10.82 10.55
CA LEU A 186 8.52 -11.92 11.07
C LEU A 186 7.11 -11.43 11.42
N GLU A 187 7.04 -10.29 12.08
CA GLU A 187 5.82 -9.64 12.51
C GLU A 187 5.90 -8.12 12.34
N LYS A 188 4.76 -7.45 12.36
CA LYS A 188 4.70 -6.00 12.41
C LYS A 188 5.28 -5.50 13.75
N GLY A 189 6.18 -4.51 13.68
CA GLY A 189 6.94 -4.00 14.82
C GLY A 189 8.31 -4.68 15.03
N LYS A 190 8.61 -5.78 14.30
CA LYS A 190 9.92 -6.43 14.28
C LYS A 190 10.72 -6.14 13.00
N GLU A 191 10.45 -4.99 12.34
CA GLU A 191 11.16 -4.59 11.13
C GLU A 191 12.63 -4.30 11.42
N SER A 192 13.52 -4.86 10.60
CA SER A 192 14.96 -4.60 10.67
C SER A 192 15.42 -3.43 9.79
N ALA A 193 14.53 -2.90 8.96
CA ALA A 193 14.78 -1.75 8.09
C ALA A 193 13.47 -1.00 7.76
N PRO A 194 13.53 0.33 7.52
CA PRO A 194 12.36 1.12 7.14
C PRO A 194 11.66 0.57 5.89
N GLY A 195 10.32 0.56 5.89
CA GLY A 195 9.50 0.11 4.76
C GLY A 195 9.46 -1.42 4.57
N GLN A 196 9.96 -2.20 5.51
CA GLN A 196 9.85 -3.66 5.48
C GLN A 196 8.40 -4.08 5.79
N LEU A 197 7.88 -5.02 5.00
CA LEU A 197 6.58 -5.64 5.21
C LEU A 197 6.74 -6.92 6.03
N SER A 198 5.70 -7.32 6.74
CA SER A 198 5.71 -8.64 7.40
C SER A 198 5.61 -9.77 6.37
N ALA A 199 6.15 -10.95 6.71
CA ALA A 199 6.06 -12.14 5.87
C ALA A 199 4.59 -12.52 5.58
N LYS A 200 3.72 -12.44 6.59
CA LYS A 200 2.28 -12.68 6.44
C LYS A 200 1.64 -11.71 5.44
N GLU A 201 2.04 -10.44 5.46
CA GLU A 201 1.51 -9.45 4.53
C GLU A 201 1.96 -9.71 3.09
N LEU A 202 3.24 -10.00 2.86
CA LEU A 202 3.75 -10.37 1.54
C LEU A 202 3.04 -11.61 0.98
N LEU A 203 2.81 -12.62 1.81
CA LEU A 203 2.18 -13.87 1.39
C LEU A 203 0.67 -13.73 1.19
N ASN A 204 -0.05 -13.14 2.14
CA ASN A 204 -1.50 -13.18 2.19
C ASN A 204 -2.15 -12.02 1.43
N VAL A 205 -1.51 -10.84 1.41
CA VAL A 205 -2.04 -9.68 0.68
C VAL A 205 -1.50 -9.66 -0.74
N TYR A 206 -0.18 -9.73 -0.92
CA TYR A 206 0.46 -9.57 -2.24
C TYR A 206 0.67 -10.87 -3.00
N ASN A 207 0.39 -12.04 -2.39
CA ASN A 207 0.59 -13.33 -3.03
C ASN A 207 2.02 -13.51 -3.60
N PHE A 208 3.01 -13.07 -2.83
CA PHE A 208 4.40 -12.84 -3.25
C PHE A 208 5.02 -14.00 -4.02
N ARG A 209 4.75 -15.25 -3.59
CA ARG A 209 5.32 -16.45 -4.24
C ARG A 209 4.82 -16.67 -5.68
N ARG A 210 3.73 -16.02 -6.08
CA ARG A 210 3.19 -16.11 -7.45
C ARG A 210 3.70 -15.01 -8.37
N ILE A 211 4.33 -13.97 -7.82
CA ILE A 211 4.89 -12.87 -8.61
C ILE A 211 6.05 -13.37 -9.44
N ASN A 212 6.02 -13.10 -10.73
CA ASN A 212 7.04 -13.48 -11.71
C ASN A 212 7.14 -12.42 -12.81
N ARG A 213 8.04 -12.61 -13.77
CA ARG A 213 8.29 -11.64 -14.86
C ARG A 213 7.04 -11.24 -15.66
N ALA A 214 6.09 -12.16 -15.80
CA ALA A 214 4.85 -11.94 -16.54
C ALA A 214 3.72 -11.32 -15.69
N THR A 215 3.94 -11.07 -14.40
CA THR A 215 2.91 -10.53 -13.50
C THR A 215 2.51 -9.12 -13.94
N ASP A 216 1.22 -8.89 -14.22
CA ASP A 216 0.66 -7.57 -14.48
C ASP A 216 0.60 -6.73 -13.21
N ILE A 217 0.74 -5.42 -13.35
CA ILE A 217 0.74 -4.48 -12.23
C ILE A 217 -0.50 -3.60 -12.31
N TYR A 218 -1.19 -3.49 -11.18
CA TYR A 218 -2.23 -2.50 -10.90
C TYR A 218 -1.85 -1.72 -9.63
N GLY A 219 -2.52 -0.61 -9.34
CA GLY A 219 -2.26 0.02 -8.07
C GLY A 219 -3.11 1.22 -7.70
N LEU A 220 -2.89 1.73 -6.50
CA LEU A 220 -3.54 2.90 -5.93
C LEU A 220 -2.60 4.10 -5.98
N ILE A 221 -3.02 5.17 -6.63
CA ILE A 221 -2.36 6.48 -6.58
C ILE A 221 -3.01 7.34 -5.51
N GLY A 222 -2.24 7.81 -4.53
CA GLY A 222 -2.73 8.70 -3.48
C GLY A 222 -1.64 9.15 -2.51
N ASN A 223 -2.01 10.00 -1.56
CA ASN A 223 -1.17 10.39 -0.42
C ASN A 223 -2.07 10.91 0.71
N PRO A 224 -2.17 10.19 1.85
CA PRO A 224 -1.53 8.89 2.18
C PRO A 224 -2.21 7.67 1.53
N VAL A 225 -1.51 6.53 1.48
CA VAL A 225 -2.04 5.24 0.98
C VAL A 225 -1.84 4.07 1.94
N ALA A 226 -1.05 4.25 3.01
CA ALA A 226 -0.63 3.18 3.92
C ALA A 226 -1.79 2.44 4.63
N HIS A 227 -2.92 3.13 4.83
CA HIS A 227 -4.09 2.57 5.51
C HIS A 227 -5.20 2.11 4.57
N SER A 228 -4.93 2.13 3.25
CA SER A 228 -5.92 1.72 2.26
C SER A 228 -6.15 0.21 2.31
N MET A 229 -7.42 -0.19 2.30
CA MET A 229 -7.83 -1.59 2.14
C MET A 229 -7.81 -2.05 0.67
N GLY A 230 -7.50 -1.15 -0.27
CA GLY A 230 -7.41 -1.46 -1.71
C GLY A 230 -6.51 -2.64 -2.04
N PRO A 231 -5.26 -2.72 -1.51
CA PRO A 231 -4.40 -3.87 -1.75
C PRO A 231 -5.00 -5.20 -1.29
N LEU A 232 -5.62 -5.26 -0.11
CA LEU A 232 -6.28 -6.47 0.37
C LEU A 232 -7.43 -6.88 -0.55
N LEU A 233 -8.29 -5.94 -0.93
CA LEU A 233 -9.47 -6.19 -1.73
C LEU A 233 -9.11 -6.63 -3.16
N HIS A 234 -8.33 -5.83 -3.87
CA HIS A 234 -7.99 -6.13 -5.26
C HIS A 234 -7.10 -7.36 -5.42
N ASN A 235 -6.09 -7.54 -4.55
CA ASN A 235 -5.26 -8.74 -4.62
C ASN A 235 -6.05 -10.02 -4.27
N THR A 236 -7.08 -9.93 -3.44
CA THR A 236 -8.00 -11.06 -3.21
C THR A 236 -8.76 -11.40 -4.48
N CYS A 237 -9.36 -10.41 -5.17
CA CYS A 237 -10.03 -10.64 -6.46
C CYS A 237 -9.08 -11.24 -7.50
N LEU A 238 -7.88 -10.65 -7.65
CA LEU A 238 -6.89 -11.13 -8.63
C LEU A 238 -6.50 -12.60 -8.37
N ARG A 239 -6.33 -12.96 -7.09
CA ARG A 239 -6.01 -14.33 -6.68
C ARG A 239 -7.14 -15.31 -6.95
N GLU A 240 -8.37 -14.96 -6.58
CA GLU A 240 -9.55 -15.82 -6.73
C GLU A 240 -9.91 -16.04 -8.20
N GLU A 241 -9.74 -15.01 -9.02
CA GLU A 241 -9.91 -15.10 -10.47
C GLU A 241 -8.73 -15.77 -11.19
N GLY A 242 -7.70 -16.20 -10.46
CA GLY A 242 -6.53 -16.88 -11.01
C GLY A 242 -5.66 -16.00 -11.92
N LEU A 243 -5.77 -14.67 -11.79
CA LEU A 243 -5.00 -13.72 -12.59
C LEU A 243 -3.57 -13.59 -12.08
N ASN A 244 -2.60 -13.63 -13.01
CA ASN A 244 -1.21 -13.38 -12.68
C ASN A 244 -0.96 -11.87 -12.62
N ALA A 245 -1.43 -11.24 -11.56
CA ALA A 245 -1.35 -9.81 -11.38
C ALA A 245 -1.20 -9.44 -9.89
N VAL A 246 -0.72 -8.23 -9.63
CA VAL A 246 -0.56 -7.67 -8.30
C VAL A 246 -1.03 -6.21 -8.25
N TYR A 247 -1.70 -5.84 -7.17
CA TYR A 247 -2.15 -4.49 -6.92
C TYR A 247 -1.35 -3.86 -5.78
N LEU A 248 -0.73 -2.70 -6.02
CA LEU A 248 0.25 -2.04 -5.16
C LEU A 248 -0.23 -0.67 -4.68
N PRO A 249 0.17 -0.24 -3.47
CA PRO A 249 0.00 1.15 -3.05
C PRO A 249 1.14 2.02 -3.60
N PHE A 250 0.82 3.07 -4.35
CA PHE A 250 1.75 4.09 -4.80
C PHE A 250 1.50 5.38 -4.03
N LYS A 251 2.38 5.68 -3.07
CA LYS A 251 2.39 6.99 -2.41
C LYS A 251 3.00 8.01 -3.35
N VAL A 252 2.17 8.88 -3.88
CA VAL A 252 2.53 9.84 -4.93
C VAL A 252 2.39 11.26 -4.42
N GLU A 253 3.49 12.01 -4.45
CA GLU A 253 3.53 13.45 -4.15
C GLU A 253 3.57 14.26 -5.44
N ASP A 254 4.43 13.90 -6.38
CA ASP A 254 4.56 14.48 -7.70
C ASP A 254 3.88 13.58 -8.76
N LEU A 255 2.60 13.90 -9.03
CA LEU A 255 1.79 13.09 -9.94
C LEU A 255 2.28 13.11 -11.40
N PRO A 256 2.70 14.25 -11.99
CA PRO A 256 3.28 14.28 -13.35
C PRO A 256 4.50 13.38 -13.50
N SER A 257 5.48 13.49 -12.58
CA SER A 257 6.68 12.66 -12.61
C SER A 257 6.36 11.18 -12.43
N PHE A 258 5.39 10.85 -11.57
CA PHE A 258 4.93 9.48 -11.41
C PHE A 258 4.33 8.93 -12.69
N ILE A 259 3.34 9.59 -13.29
CA ILE A 259 2.67 9.11 -14.52
C ILE A 259 3.68 8.93 -15.65
N ASN A 260 4.61 9.88 -15.84
CA ASN A 260 5.63 9.76 -16.88
C ASN A 260 6.61 8.63 -16.64
N GLY A 261 7.14 8.50 -15.42
CA GLY A 261 8.13 7.47 -15.08
C GLY A 261 7.55 6.06 -15.14
N PHE A 262 6.33 5.88 -14.61
CA PHE A 262 5.69 4.57 -14.53
C PHE A 262 5.09 4.06 -15.85
N LYS A 263 5.11 4.84 -16.92
CA LYS A 263 4.81 4.34 -18.29
C LYS A 263 5.69 3.15 -18.66
N THR A 264 6.96 3.15 -18.22
CA THR A 264 7.90 2.06 -18.51
C THR A 264 7.51 0.73 -17.88
N LEU A 265 6.76 0.72 -16.79
CA LEU A 265 6.31 -0.49 -16.11
C LEU A 265 5.05 -1.10 -16.73
N ASN A 266 4.44 -0.41 -17.69
CA ASN A 266 3.18 -0.82 -18.33
C ASN A 266 2.10 -1.23 -17.30
N VAL A 267 1.89 -0.39 -16.28
CA VAL A 267 0.84 -0.63 -15.27
C VAL A 267 -0.51 -0.65 -15.96
N ARG A 268 -1.30 -1.70 -15.74
CA ARG A 268 -2.56 -1.95 -16.44
C ARG A 268 -3.70 -1.04 -15.99
N GLY A 269 -3.65 -0.55 -14.77
CA GLY A 269 -4.67 0.35 -14.26
C GLY A 269 -4.36 0.90 -12.88
N TYR A 270 -5.02 2.00 -12.55
CA TYR A 270 -4.87 2.67 -11.26
C TYR A 270 -6.21 3.01 -10.65
N SER A 271 -6.38 2.74 -9.35
CA SER A 271 -7.30 3.49 -8.51
C SER A 271 -6.67 4.85 -8.18
N VAL A 272 -7.47 5.89 -8.10
CA VAL A 272 -7.01 7.23 -7.76
C VAL A 272 -7.77 7.74 -6.55
N THR A 273 -7.03 8.16 -5.52
CA THR A 273 -7.61 8.74 -4.30
C THR A 273 -7.03 10.12 -3.99
N ILE A 274 -7.33 10.64 -2.82
CA ILE A 274 -6.86 11.94 -2.34
C ILE A 274 -5.32 12.05 -2.47
N PRO A 275 -4.79 13.20 -2.94
CA PRO A 275 -5.50 14.39 -3.41
C PRO A 275 -5.73 14.45 -4.93
N HIS A 276 -5.49 13.37 -5.66
CA HIS A 276 -5.20 13.36 -7.10
C HIS A 276 -6.40 13.22 -8.03
N LYS A 277 -7.62 12.96 -7.52
CA LYS A 277 -8.81 12.66 -8.36
C LYS A 277 -9.16 13.72 -9.41
N VAL A 278 -8.87 14.98 -9.13
CA VAL A 278 -9.12 16.10 -10.05
C VAL A 278 -7.90 16.37 -10.92
N THR A 279 -6.72 16.45 -10.31
CA THR A 279 -5.47 16.83 -11.00
C THR A 279 -5.02 15.81 -12.04
N ILE A 280 -5.33 14.54 -11.86
CA ILE A 280 -4.93 13.46 -12.78
C ILE A 280 -5.60 13.61 -14.16
N MET A 281 -6.76 14.27 -14.24
CA MET A 281 -7.52 14.43 -15.50
C MET A 281 -6.69 15.06 -16.61
N GLY A 282 -5.87 16.06 -16.27
CA GLY A 282 -4.99 16.74 -17.23
C GLY A 282 -3.77 15.92 -17.70
N LEU A 283 -3.56 14.73 -17.13
CA LEU A 283 -2.44 13.83 -17.44
C LEU A 283 -2.87 12.57 -18.18
N LEU A 284 -4.17 12.42 -18.44
CA LEU A 284 -4.76 11.27 -19.13
C LEU A 284 -4.95 11.54 -20.63
N ASP A 285 -4.85 10.50 -21.43
CA ASP A 285 -5.03 10.60 -22.88
C ASP A 285 -6.50 10.75 -23.27
N LYS A 286 -7.43 10.20 -22.47
CA LYS A 286 -8.87 10.25 -22.72
C LYS A 286 -9.65 10.21 -21.40
N LEU A 287 -10.79 10.86 -21.37
CA LEU A 287 -11.77 10.79 -20.29
C LEU A 287 -13.05 10.11 -20.81
N ASP A 288 -13.66 9.30 -19.97
CA ASP A 288 -15.03 8.84 -20.19
C ASP A 288 -15.98 10.05 -20.13
N PRO A 289 -17.03 10.14 -20.98
CA PRO A 289 -17.97 11.28 -20.99
C PRO A 289 -18.62 11.57 -19.62
N LEU A 290 -18.83 10.55 -18.81
CA LEU A 290 -19.34 10.72 -17.44
C LEU A 290 -18.31 11.45 -16.56
N VAL A 291 -17.04 11.16 -16.72
CA VAL A 291 -15.94 11.80 -15.97
C VAL A 291 -15.84 13.29 -16.32
N GLU A 292 -15.98 13.65 -17.59
CA GLU A 292 -15.99 15.06 -18.00
C GLU A 292 -17.08 15.85 -17.27
N SER A 293 -18.26 15.24 -17.13
CA SER A 293 -19.39 15.83 -16.41
C SER A 293 -19.20 15.87 -14.90
N ILE A 294 -18.55 14.88 -14.31
CA ILE A 294 -18.23 14.80 -12.88
C ILE A 294 -17.09 15.74 -12.52
N GLY A 295 -16.06 15.84 -13.36
CA GLY A 295 -14.83 16.58 -13.11
C GLY A 295 -13.91 15.92 -12.08
N ALA A 296 -13.93 14.57 -11.97
CA ALA A 296 -13.02 13.79 -11.12
C ALA A 296 -12.87 12.35 -11.63
N VAL A 297 -11.65 11.81 -11.54
CA VAL A 297 -11.28 10.43 -11.87
C VAL A 297 -10.97 9.68 -10.57
N ASN A 298 -11.54 8.49 -10.39
CA ASN A 298 -11.10 7.55 -9.35
C ASN A 298 -10.50 6.27 -9.92
N THR A 299 -10.57 6.07 -11.25
CA THR A 299 -10.12 4.86 -11.94
C THR A 299 -9.43 5.22 -13.24
N VAL A 300 -8.25 4.67 -13.48
CA VAL A 300 -7.53 4.77 -14.75
C VAL A 300 -7.35 3.37 -15.32
N VAL A 301 -7.63 3.22 -16.61
CA VAL A 301 -7.38 2.00 -17.37
C VAL A 301 -6.30 2.29 -18.41
N ASN A 302 -5.27 1.48 -18.45
CA ASN A 302 -4.27 1.52 -19.51
C ASN A 302 -4.72 0.62 -20.67
N ARG A 303 -5.06 1.23 -21.79
CA ARG A 303 -5.42 0.55 -23.03
C ARG A 303 -4.29 0.73 -24.04
N ASP A 304 -3.41 -0.25 -24.12
CA ASP A 304 -2.27 -0.26 -25.07
C ASP A 304 -1.40 1.00 -24.99
N GLY A 305 -1.06 1.42 -23.78
CA GLY A 305 -0.25 2.59 -23.52
C GLY A 305 -1.02 3.90 -23.39
N LYS A 306 -2.32 3.93 -23.69
CA LYS A 306 -3.19 5.09 -23.52
C LYS A 306 -3.95 5.01 -22.21
N LEU A 307 -3.85 6.05 -21.41
CA LEU A 307 -4.49 6.15 -20.10
C LEU A 307 -5.89 6.76 -20.25
N VAL A 308 -6.92 5.98 -19.88
CA VAL A 308 -8.33 6.39 -19.97
C VAL A 308 -8.90 6.52 -18.55
N GLY A 309 -9.49 7.69 -18.22
CA GLY A 309 -10.07 7.98 -16.91
C GLY A 309 -11.54 7.65 -16.80
N TYR A 310 -11.93 7.03 -15.67
CA TYR A 310 -13.29 6.66 -15.31
C TYR A 310 -13.61 7.12 -13.88
N ASN A 311 -14.91 7.06 -13.52
CA ASN A 311 -15.35 7.32 -12.15
C ASN A 311 -16.39 6.29 -11.70
N THR A 312 -16.00 5.45 -10.73
CA THR A 312 -16.88 4.44 -10.13
C THR A 312 -17.48 4.87 -8.79
N ASP A 313 -17.02 5.98 -8.20
CA ASP A 313 -17.56 6.50 -6.93
C ASP A 313 -19.03 6.93 -7.09
N SER A 314 -19.36 7.58 -8.21
CA SER A 314 -20.68 8.13 -8.47
C SER A 314 -21.76 7.04 -8.48
N THR A 315 -21.57 5.99 -9.27
CA THR A 315 -22.51 4.86 -9.39
C THR A 315 -22.59 4.06 -8.10
N ALA A 316 -21.46 3.85 -7.41
CA ALA A 316 -21.43 3.14 -6.13
C ALA A 316 -22.22 3.88 -5.04
N ALA A 317 -22.02 5.19 -4.88
CA ALA A 317 -22.74 5.98 -3.89
C ALA A 317 -24.24 6.03 -4.15
N VAL A 318 -24.64 6.24 -5.41
CA VAL A 318 -26.07 6.20 -5.81
C VAL A 318 -26.68 4.87 -5.43
N LYS A 319 -26.03 3.76 -5.78
CA LYS A 319 -26.55 2.40 -5.47
C LYS A 319 -26.74 2.17 -3.97
N VAL A 320 -25.75 2.58 -3.14
CA VAL A 320 -25.85 2.43 -1.68
C VAL A 320 -27.03 3.21 -1.11
N ILE A 321 -27.23 4.45 -1.57
CA ILE A 321 -28.29 5.31 -1.07
C ILE A 321 -29.67 4.85 -1.57
N GLU A 322 -29.80 4.45 -2.84
CA GLU A 322 -31.04 3.86 -3.38
C GLU A 322 -31.42 2.60 -2.64
N ASP A 323 -30.46 1.68 -2.37
CA ASP A 323 -30.72 0.47 -1.59
C ASP A 323 -31.15 0.78 -0.14
N GLY A 324 -30.58 1.84 0.45
CA GLY A 324 -30.97 2.30 1.78
C GLY A 324 -32.37 2.86 1.82
N LEU A 325 -32.78 3.62 0.81
CA LEU A 325 -34.13 4.20 0.70
C LEU A 325 -35.18 3.14 0.35
N ALA A 326 -34.87 2.21 -0.53
CA ALA A 326 -35.82 1.17 -1.00
C ALA A 326 -36.34 0.27 0.12
N LYS A 327 -35.59 0.13 1.24
CA LYS A 327 -36.07 -0.62 2.42
C LYS A 327 -37.36 -0.08 3.00
N ASP A 328 -37.63 1.22 2.80
CA ASP A 328 -38.84 1.89 3.28
C ASP A 328 -39.78 2.27 2.12
N GLY A 329 -39.56 1.73 0.91
CA GLY A 329 -40.33 2.08 -0.28
C GLY A 329 -40.10 3.53 -0.78
N ASP A 330 -38.99 4.15 -0.40
CA ASP A 330 -38.66 5.53 -0.72
C ASP A 330 -37.66 5.63 -1.90
N THR A 331 -37.58 6.81 -2.54
CA THR A 331 -36.72 7.04 -3.71
C THR A 331 -35.89 8.31 -3.58
N LEU A 332 -34.87 8.47 -4.41
CA LEU A 332 -34.01 9.68 -4.45
C LEU A 332 -34.70 10.88 -5.08
N HIS A 333 -35.67 10.67 -5.96
CA HIS A 333 -36.31 11.76 -6.71
C HIS A 333 -36.97 12.78 -5.77
N GLY A 334 -36.66 14.05 -5.95
CA GLY A 334 -37.19 15.16 -5.13
C GLY A 334 -36.62 15.27 -3.70
N LYS A 335 -35.76 14.34 -3.25
CA LYS A 335 -35.15 14.43 -1.92
C LYS A 335 -34.14 15.59 -1.82
N LYS A 336 -34.16 16.28 -0.69
CA LYS A 336 -33.18 17.31 -0.35
C LYS A 336 -31.95 16.65 0.29
N VAL A 337 -30.83 16.75 -0.37
CA VAL A 337 -29.58 16.13 0.03
C VAL A 337 -28.54 17.19 0.37
N THR A 338 -27.98 17.10 1.56
CA THR A 338 -26.84 17.95 1.96
C THR A 338 -25.56 17.10 1.94
N ILE A 339 -24.56 17.55 1.20
CA ILE A 339 -23.25 16.91 1.10
C ILE A 339 -22.23 17.78 1.81
N VAL A 340 -21.57 17.19 2.81
CA VAL A 340 -20.46 17.82 3.55
C VAL A 340 -19.15 17.38 2.89
N GLY A 341 -18.44 18.39 2.35
CA GLY A 341 -17.21 18.20 1.58
C GLY A 341 -17.31 18.73 0.16
N ALA A 342 -16.16 19.10 -0.43
CA ALA A 342 -16.07 19.63 -1.78
C ALA A 342 -14.85 19.04 -2.54
N GLY A 343 -14.47 17.82 -2.21
CA GLY A 343 -13.41 17.06 -2.90
C GLY A 343 -13.93 16.19 -4.04
N GLY A 344 -13.05 15.38 -4.63
CA GLY A 344 -13.40 14.50 -5.75
C GLY A 344 -14.52 13.49 -5.46
N ALA A 345 -14.59 12.96 -4.23
CA ALA A 345 -15.69 12.08 -3.81
C ALA A 345 -17.02 12.85 -3.73
N ALA A 346 -17.03 14.02 -3.08
CA ALA A 346 -18.22 14.87 -3.00
C ALA A 346 -18.75 15.25 -4.39
N ARG A 347 -17.85 15.56 -5.33
CA ARG A 347 -18.17 15.86 -6.72
C ARG A 347 -18.89 14.68 -7.41
N ALA A 348 -18.33 13.49 -7.28
CA ALA A 348 -18.91 12.27 -7.87
C ALA A 348 -20.27 11.91 -7.26
N VAL A 349 -20.39 11.96 -5.94
CA VAL A 349 -21.64 11.71 -5.21
C VAL A 349 -22.71 12.73 -5.59
N ALA A 350 -22.39 14.03 -5.53
CA ALA A 350 -23.32 15.10 -5.88
C ALA A 350 -23.83 14.96 -7.32
N PHE A 351 -22.95 14.69 -8.27
CA PHE A 351 -23.32 14.49 -9.65
C PHE A 351 -24.30 13.32 -9.81
N GLY A 352 -23.94 12.13 -9.26
CA GLY A 352 -24.78 10.95 -9.39
C GLY A 352 -26.18 11.11 -8.78
N LEU A 353 -26.27 11.71 -7.60
CA LEU A 353 -27.56 11.95 -6.94
C LEU A 353 -28.40 12.99 -7.66
N LYS A 354 -27.75 14.02 -8.21
CA LYS A 354 -28.46 15.03 -9.04
C LYS A 354 -29.07 14.41 -10.29
N GLN A 355 -28.34 13.49 -10.97
CA GLN A 355 -28.86 12.77 -12.13
C GLN A 355 -30.12 11.92 -11.80
N LYS A 356 -30.27 11.52 -10.54
CA LYS A 356 -31.46 10.80 -10.02
C LYS A 356 -32.59 11.74 -9.55
N GLY A 357 -32.45 13.04 -9.80
CA GLY A 357 -33.47 14.05 -9.46
C GLY A 357 -33.46 14.53 -8.01
N ALA A 358 -32.40 14.30 -7.26
CA ALA A 358 -32.22 14.86 -5.93
C ALA A 358 -31.84 16.35 -5.97
N GLY A 359 -32.36 17.14 -5.04
CA GLY A 359 -31.96 18.54 -4.81
C GLY A 359 -30.73 18.62 -3.94
N ILE A 360 -29.59 19.01 -4.52
CA ILE A 360 -28.28 18.99 -3.88
C ILE A 360 -27.92 20.33 -3.25
N THR A 361 -27.44 20.30 -2.00
CA THR A 361 -26.79 21.43 -1.32
C THR A 361 -25.38 21.01 -0.88
N ILE A 362 -24.36 21.74 -1.32
CA ILE A 362 -22.96 21.50 -0.93
C ILE A 362 -22.62 22.39 0.27
N VAL A 363 -21.96 21.80 1.26
CA VAL A 363 -21.43 22.50 2.42
C VAL A 363 -19.99 22.09 2.63
N ASN A 364 -19.10 23.05 2.83
CA ASN A 364 -17.69 22.76 3.10
C ASN A 364 -17.09 23.82 4.03
N ARG A 365 -16.11 23.44 4.85
CA ARG A 365 -15.39 24.36 5.75
C ARG A 365 -14.75 25.52 4.98
N THR A 366 -14.17 25.27 3.82
CA THR A 366 -13.69 26.30 2.89
C THR A 366 -14.84 26.64 1.94
N GLU A 367 -15.49 27.75 2.17
CA GLU A 367 -16.71 28.20 1.47
C GLU A 367 -16.51 28.30 -0.05
N SER A 368 -15.38 28.87 -0.51
CA SER A 368 -15.08 29.00 -1.93
C SER A 368 -15.03 27.66 -2.68
N ARG A 369 -14.61 26.57 -2.02
CA ARG A 369 -14.64 25.23 -2.63
C ARG A 369 -16.06 24.70 -2.80
N ALA A 370 -16.95 24.98 -1.83
CA ALA A 370 -18.36 24.58 -1.94
C ALA A 370 -19.06 25.37 -3.05
N GLU A 371 -18.79 26.66 -3.14
CA GLU A 371 -19.33 27.56 -4.18
C GLU A 371 -18.88 27.12 -5.57
N THR A 372 -17.57 26.87 -5.76
CA THR A 372 -17.02 26.36 -7.03
C THR A 372 -17.67 25.06 -7.45
N LEU A 373 -17.74 24.07 -6.53
CA LEU A 373 -18.36 22.79 -6.82
C LEU A 373 -19.85 22.91 -7.15
N ALA A 374 -20.57 23.75 -6.41
CA ALA A 374 -21.98 23.99 -6.65
C ALA A 374 -22.24 24.70 -7.99
N GLY A 375 -21.38 25.65 -8.38
CA GLY A 375 -21.39 26.29 -9.68
C GLY A 375 -21.18 25.30 -10.83
N ASP A 376 -20.12 24.48 -10.74
CA ASP A 376 -19.80 23.44 -11.75
C ASP A 376 -20.96 22.46 -11.95
N LEU A 377 -21.57 22.03 -10.85
CA LEU A 377 -22.68 21.07 -10.86
C LEU A 377 -24.06 21.72 -11.01
N LYS A 378 -24.15 23.06 -11.07
CA LYS A 378 -25.42 23.82 -11.09
C LYS A 378 -26.36 23.35 -9.97
N CYS A 379 -25.91 23.40 -8.72
CA CYS A 379 -26.68 23.08 -7.52
C CYS A 379 -26.47 24.17 -6.47
N GLN A 380 -27.03 23.99 -5.26
CA GLN A 380 -26.91 24.98 -4.21
C GLN A 380 -25.66 24.79 -3.36
N TYR A 381 -25.12 25.85 -2.78
CA TYR A 381 -24.21 25.80 -1.66
C TYR A 381 -24.73 26.63 -0.48
N LYS A 382 -24.24 26.26 0.71
CA LYS A 382 -24.53 27.00 1.95
C LYS A 382 -23.28 27.06 2.81
N LYS A 383 -23.21 28.10 3.65
CA LYS A 383 -22.12 28.23 4.64
C LYS A 383 -22.20 27.15 5.69
N PHE A 384 -21.06 26.72 6.19
CA PHE A 384 -21.00 25.69 7.21
C PHE A 384 -21.82 26.05 8.47
N GLY A 385 -21.85 27.33 8.87
CA GLY A 385 -22.64 27.82 10.00
C GLY A 385 -24.16 27.84 9.77
N GLU A 386 -24.66 27.47 8.59
CA GLU A 386 -26.10 27.41 8.28
C GLU A 386 -26.66 25.97 8.22
N LEU A 387 -25.83 24.96 8.57
CA LEU A 387 -26.21 23.55 8.50
C LEU A 387 -27.46 23.20 9.31
N ASP A 388 -27.61 23.77 10.48
CA ASP A 388 -28.76 23.59 11.39
C ASP A 388 -30.09 24.10 10.83
N LYS A 389 -30.03 25.04 9.89
CA LYS A 389 -31.17 25.67 9.23
C LYS A 389 -31.64 24.92 7.97
N LEU A 390 -30.88 23.92 7.53
CA LEU A 390 -31.21 23.18 6.31
C LEU A 390 -32.33 22.17 6.54
N ASN A 391 -33.31 22.18 5.61
CA ASN A 391 -34.32 21.11 5.54
C ASN A 391 -33.74 19.94 4.73
N THR A 392 -32.96 19.10 5.40
CA THR A 392 -32.22 17.99 4.80
C THR A 392 -32.90 16.67 5.08
N ALA A 393 -33.21 15.89 4.04
CA ALA A 393 -33.72 14.54 4.15
C ALA A 393 -32.57 13.50 4.20
N ILE A 394 -31.49 13.79 3.47
CA ILE A 394 -30.29 12.91 3.39
C ILE A 394 -29.05 13.76 3.66
N LEU A 395 -28.29 13.41 4.69
CA LEU A 395 -27.00 14.01 5.02
C LEU A 395 -25.87 13.07 4.63
N ILE A 396 -24.87 13.56 3.88
CA ILE A 396 -23.76 12.75 3.39
C ILE A 396 -22.44 13.38 3.81
N ASN A 397 -21.59 12.63 4.51
CA ASN A 397 -20.19 13.00 4.74
C ASN A 397 -19.32 12.48 3.61
N CYS A 398 -18.71 13.39 2.85
CA CYS A 398 -17.68 13.11 1.83
C CYS A 398 -16.31 13.70 2.21
N THR A 399 -16.09 13.99 3.49
CA THR A 399 -14.80 14.42 4.03
C THR A 399 -14.04 13.27 4.64
N SER A 400 -12.79 13.49 5.04
CA SER A 400 -12.00 12.54 5.83
C SER A 400 -12.19 12.70 7.34
N ILE A 401 -13.13 13.53 7.80
CA ILE A 401 -13.39 13.74 9.23
C ILE A 401 -14.08 12.51 9.79
N GLY A 402 -13.56 11.98 10.89
CA GLY A 402 -14.01 10.73 11.50
C GLY A 402 -13.31 9.47 10.97
N MET A 403 -12.38 9.62 10.00
CA MET A 403 -11.54 8.54 9.49
C MET A 403 -10.33 8.30 10.42
N HIS A 404 -9.92 7.04 10.55
CA HIS A 404 -8.69 6.69 11.25
C HIS A 404 -7.48 7.52 10.75
N PRO A 405 -6.60 8.07 11.64
CA PRO A 405 -6.58 7.83 13.09
C PRO A 405 -7.52 8.73 13.92
N ASN A 406 -8.12 9.77 13.34
CA ASN A 406 -8.93 10.77 14.07
C ASN A 406 -10.41 10.36 14.15
N ILE A 407 -10.67 9.19 14.73
CA ILE A 407 -12.01 8.54 14.75
C ILE A 407 -13.05 9.25 15.62
N ASP A 408 -12.58 10.11 16.53
CA ASP A 408 -13.45 10.85 17.44
C ASP A 408 -13.95 12.20 16.87
N ASP A 409 -13.50 12.55 15.68
CA ASP A 409 -13.96 13.76 15.01
C ASP A 409 -15.35 13.54 14.37
N ILE A 410 -16.13 14.62 14.32
CA ILE A 410 -17.45 14.62 13.68
C ILE A 410 -17.53 15.76 12.65
N PRO A 411 -17.99 15.49 11.40
CA PRO A 411 -17.99 16.49 10.33
C PRO A 411 -19.06 17.58 10.48
N VAL A 412 -20.09 17.36 11.29
CA VAL A 412 -21.18 18.31 11.52
C VAL A 412 -21.55 18.37 13.00
N PRO A 413 -22.07 19.50 13.49
CA PRO A 413 -22.62 19.57 14.85
C PRO A 413 -23.79 18.61 15.03
N ALA A 414 -23.87 17.98 16.20
CA ALA A 414 -24.87 16.96 16.48
C ALA A 414 -26.34 17.45 16.41
N ASN A 415 -26.59 18.75 16.62
CA ASN A 415 -27.93 19.36 16.50
C ASN A 415 -28.44 19.45 15.06
N VAL A 416 -27.61 19.19 14.06
CA VAL A 416 -28.01 19.06 12.64
C VAL A 416 -28.78 17.75 12.41
N LEU A 417 -28.48 16.71 13.20
CA LEU A 417 -29.06 15.37 13.06
C LEU A 417 -30.48 15.34 13.65
N ARG A 418 -31.47 14.94 12.85
CA ARG A 418 -32.90 14.93 13.21
C ARG A 418 -33.51 13.55 12.96
N PRO A 419 -34.48 13.11 13.77
CA PRO A 419 -35.18 11.85 13.53
C PRO A 419 -35.72 11.73 12.10
N GLY A 420 -35.62 10.54 11.52
CA GLY A 420 -36.09 10.27 10.16
C GLY A 420 -35.12 10.65 9.03
N MET A 421 -34.05 11.40 9.29
CA MET A 421 -32.99 11.63 8.28
C MET A 421 -32.30 10.33 7.92
N LEU A 422 -31.86 10.20 6.68
CA LEU A 422 -30.86 9.24 6.26
C LEU A 422 -29.47 9.87 6.34
N VAL A 423 -28.57 9.28 7.10
CA VAL A 423 -27.18 9.75 7.24
C VAL A 423 -26.24 8.71 6.61
N PHE A 424 -25.53 9.12 5.59
CA PHE A 424 -24.53 8.31 4.92
C PHE A 424 -23.13 8.88 5.19
N ASP A 425 -22.23 8.01 5.61
CA ASP A 425 -20.81 8.39 5.76
C ASP A 425 -19.97 7.64 4.72
N ALA A 426 -19.28 8.36 3.84
CA ALA A 426 -18.38 7.76 2.87
C ALA A 426 -17.07 7.25 3.52
N VAL A 427 -16.80 7.57 4.78
CA VAL A 427 -15.72 6.96 5.57
C VAL A 427 -16.06 5.50 5.83
N TYR A 428 -15.12 4.60 5.55
CA TYR A 428 -15.29 3.15 5.77
C TYR A 428 -14.39 2.59 6.88
N ASN A 429 -13.43 3.37 7.35
CA ASN A 429 -12.51 3.01 8.44
C ASN A 429 -12.45 4.14 9.49
N PRO A 430 -13.10 3.98 10.65
CA PRO A 430 -13.89 2.82 11.09
C PRO A 430 -15.21 2.66 10.33
N PRO A 431 -15.82 1.46 10.31
CA PRO A 431 -17.13 1.25 9.66
C PRO A 431 -18.25 2.00 10.39
N GLU A 432 -18.17 2.15 11.71
CA GLU A 432 -19.09 2.94 12.52
C GLU A 432 -18.38 4.20 13.03
N THR A 433 -18.50 5.29 12.26
CA THR A 433 -17.91 6.58 12.63
C THR A 433 -18.69 7.25 13.77
N ARG A 434 -18.09 8.25 14.43
CA ARG A 434 -18.81 9.06 15.41
C ARG A 434 -20.08 9.71 14.82
N LEU A 435 -20.03 10.15 13.57
CA LEU A 435 -21.20 10.69 12.88
C LEU A 435 -22.36 9.68 12.87
N LEU A 436 -22.11 8.42 12.50
CA LEU A 436 -23.13 7.39 12.42
C LEU A 436 -23.66 7.01 13.80
N ARG A 437 -22.81 6.89 14.83
CA ARG A 437 -23.24 6.67 16.22
C ARG A 437 -24.17 7.80 16.72
N GLU A 438 -23.75 9.05 16.54
CA GLU A 438 -24.54 10.22 16.94
C GLU A 438 -25.87 10.30 16.17
N ALA A 439 -25.88 9.94 14.90
CA ALA A 439 -27.08 9.88 14.07
C ALA A 439 -28.06 8.80 14.55
N ALA A 440 -27.59 7.60 14.85
CA ALA A 440 -28.41 6.49 15.35
C ALA A 440 -29.09 6.85 16.69
N VAL A 441 -28.34 7.43 17.64
CA VAL A 441 -28.88 7.89 18.94
C VAL A 441 -30.01 8.91 18.77
N ARG A 442 -29.98 9.72 17.69
CA ARG A 442 -31.00 10.73 17.38
C ARG A 442 -32.14 10.24 16.48
N GLY A 443 -32.23 8.93 16.27
CA GLY A 443 -33.30 8.32 15.45
C GLY A 443 -33.14 8.53 13.94
N CYS A 444 -31.93 8.81 13.47
CA CYS A 444 -31.62 8.79 12.05
C CYS A 444 -31.41 7.36 11.55
N ARG A 445 -31.68 7.11 10.29
CA ARG A 445 -31.21 5.91 9.58
C ARG A 445 -29.76 6.13 9.17
N THR A 446 -28.93 5.10 9.22
CA THR A 446 -27.51 5.21 8.94
C THR A 446 -27.06 4.25 7.83
N LEU A 447 -26.13 4.71 7.00
CA LEU A 447 -25.43 3.92 5.98
C LEU A 447 -23.92 4.14 6.15
N ASP A 448 -23.18 3.04 6.25
CA ASP A 448 -21.72 3.09 6.33
C ASP A 448 -21.05 3.12 4.94
N GLY A 449 -19.78 3.52 4.93
CA GLY A 449 -18.99 3.64 3.70
C GLY A 449 -18.47 2.32 3.14
N VAL A 450 -18.55 1.20 3.89
CA VAL A 450 -17.97 -0.09 3.47
C VAL A 450 -18.57 -0.57 2.16
N LYS A 451 -19.90 -0.54 2.04
CA LYS A 451 -20.58 -1.00 0.83
C LYS A 451 -20.21 -0.15 -0.39
N MET A 452 -20.11 1.17 -0.24
CA MET A 452 -19.65 2.05 -1.32
C MET A 452 -18.21 1.74 -1.71
N PHE A 453 -17.33 1.55 -0.72
CA PHE A 453 -15.94 1.20 -0.95
C PHE A 453 -15.80 -0.11 -1.74
N VAL A 454 -16.57 -1.15 -1.40
CA VAL A 454 -16.56 -2.43 -2.10
C VAL A 454 -17.13 -2.31 -3.51
N LEU A 455 -18.28 -1.64 -3.67
CA LEU A 455 -18.91 -1.49 -4.98
C LEU A 455 -18.04 -0.74 -5.99
N GLN A 456 -17.44 0.40 -5.58
CA GLN A 456 -16.57 1.14 -6.48
C GLN A 456 -15.32 0.34 -6.88
N ALA A 457 -14.75 -0.44 -5.96
CA ALA A 457 -13.58 -1.26 -6.23
C ALA A 457 -13.93 -2.46 -7.13
N ALA A 458 -15.11 -3.05 -6.98
CA ALA A 458 -15.60 -4.09 -7.87
C ALA A 458 -15.77 -3.59 -9.30
N GLN A 459 -16.31 -2.39 -9.48
CA GLN A 459 -16.42 -1.77 -10.81
C GLN A 459 -15.03 -1.44 -11.40
N GLN A 460 -14.06 -1.03 -10.58
CA GLN A 460 -12.68 -0.85 -11.03
C GLN A 460 -12.09 -2.16 -11.54
N PHE A 461 -12.27 -3.24 -10.78
CA PHE A 461 -11.81 -4.58 -11.14
C PHE A 461 -12.40 -5.03 -12.49
N GLU A 462 -13.70 -4.84 -12.68
CA GLU A 462 -14.39 -5.16 -13.92
C GLU A 462 -13.87 -4.32 -15.11
N LEU A 463 -13.65 -3.03 -14.93
CA LEU A 463 -13.08 -2.15 -15.97
C LEU A 463 -11.68 -2.59 -16.39
N TRP A 464 -10.86 -3.10 -15.48
CA TRP A 464 -9.50 -3.55 -15.76
C TRP A 464 -9.44 -4.95 -16.38
N THR A 465 -10.28 -5.86 -15.92
CA THR A 465 -10.15 -7.31 -16.21
C THR A 465 -11.25 -7.85 -17.12
N GLY A 466 -12.37 -7.13 -17.25
CA GLY A 466 -13.58 -7.61 -17.91
C GLY A 466 -14.32 -8.70 -17.12
N ARG A 467 -13.95 -8.94 -15.86
CA ARG A 467 -14.56 -9.99 -15.00
C ARG A 467 -15.30 -9.37 -13.82
N PRO A 468 -16.43 -9.92 -13.41
CA PRO A 468 -17.15 -9.45 -12.23
C PRO A 468 -16.36 -9.77 -10.95
N ALA A 469 -16.46 -8.90 -9.95
CA ALA A 469 -15.88 -9.14 -8.64
C ALA A 469 -16.92 -9.77 -7.68
N PRO A 470 -16.51 -10.65 -6.73
CA PRO A 470 -17.41 -11.34 -5.79
C PRO A 470 -17.81 -10.41 -4.62
N LEU A 471 -18.77 -9.51 -4.84
CA LEU A 471 -19.16 -8.42 -3.95
C LEU A 471 -19.36 -8.82 -2.47
N GLU A 472 -20.19 -9.85 -2.22
CA GLU A 472 -20.51 -10.28 -0.85
C GLU A 472 -19.28 -10.81 -0.10
N HIS A 473 -18.40 -11.51 -0.81
CA HIS A 473 -17.15 -12.01 -0.26
C HIS A 473 -16.22 -10.85 0.10
N LEU A 474 -16.08 -9.87 -0.78
CA LEU A 474 -15.23 -8.70 -0.56
C LEU A 474 -15.73 -7.84 0.61
N GLU A 475 -17.05 -7.64 0.71
CA GLU A 475 -17.63 -6.89 1.84
C GLU A 475 -17.33 -7.60 3.16
N ARG A 476 -17.49 -8.93 3.22
CA ARG A 476 -17.16 -9.73 4.40
C ARG A 476 -15.70 -9.61 4.79
N ILE A 477 -14.77 -9.70 3.83
CA ILE A 477 -13.30 -9.55 4.09
C ILE A 477 -13.00 -8.18 4.69
N VAL A 478 -13.52 -7.11 4.09
CA VAL A 478 -13.30 -5.73 4.58
C VAL A 478 -13.84 -5.59 6.01
N ARG A 479 -15.09 -6.00 6.26
CA ARG A 479 -15.71 -5.91 7.59
C ARG A 479 -14.95 -6.73 8.65
N THR A 480 -14.54 -7.95 8.33
CA THR A 480 -13.74 -8.81 9.23
C THR A 480 -12.40 -8.15 9.57
N LYS A 481 -11.72 -7.60 8.58
CA LYS A 481 -10.44 -6.92 8.81
C LYS A 481 -10.57 -5.68 9.67
N LEU A 482 -11.60 -4.86 9.43
CA LEU A 482 -11.88 -3.66 10.22
C LEU A 482 -12.29 -3.98 11.67
N ALA A 483 -13.03 -5.06 11.90
CA ALA A 483 -13.38 -5.51 13.24
C ALA A 483 -12.17 -6.02 14.05
N GLY A 484 -11.17 -6.61 13.41
CA GLY A 484 -9.94 -7.10 14.07
C GLY A 484 -8.87 -6.02 14.31
N THR A 485 -9.14 -4.76 13.94
CA THR A 485 -8.23 -3.62 14.12
C THR A 485 -8.69 -2.66 15.24
N GLN A 486 -9.81 -2.97 15.90
CA GLN A 486 -10.34 -2.21 17.06
C GLN A 486 -9.72 -2.66 18.36
#